data_ea9fdb30744d7d08a9a521ec51913735
#
_entry.id   ea9fdb30744d7d08a9a521ec51913735
#
_cell.length_a   1.000
_cell.length_b   1.000
_cell.length_c   1.000
_cell.angle_alpha   90.00
_cell.angle_beta   90.00
_cell.angle_gamma   90.00
#
_symmetry.space_group_name_H-M   'P 1'
#
loop_
_entity.id
_entity.type
_entity.pdbx_description
1 polymer ?
#
loop_
_entity_poly.entity_id
_entity_poly.type
_entity_poly.pdbx_seq_one_letter_code
_entity_poly.pdbx_strand_id
1 'polypeptide(L)'
;KRVAEEVREKTGGIPIGFKIAASHIEADIDFALAVGVDYIILDGRGGGTGSAPTILRNNINVPTIPALARARKHLDKVGATDVTLIITGGLRVAEDFAKAMMLGADAIAVANSALQAIGCLGMRACSSNNCPVGIATQKESLRQRIIIDQSAKQLNNFFGASTDLMKVVARSCGHDHVSKFNFNDLSTLNYD
;
A
#
# COMPACT_ATOMS: atom_id res chain seq x y z
N LYS A 1 13.33 -19.52 -0.05
CA LYS A 1 13.18 -20.25 -1.32
C LYS A 1 12.50 -21.59 -1.08
N ARG A 2 13.09 -22.53 -0.33
CA ARG A 2 12.53 -23.88 -0.05
C ARG A 2 11.06 -23.83 0.39
N VAL A 3 10.70 -22.97 1.35
CA VAL A 3 9.30 -22.83 1.83
C VAL A 3 8.36 -22.36 0.71
N ALA A 4 8.80 -21.42 -0.11
CA ALA A 4 8.01 -20.93 -1.25
C ALA A 4 7.75 -22.06 -2.28
N GLU A 5 8.77 -22.83 -2.60
CA GLU A 5 8.66 -23.99 -3.48
C GLU A 5 7.68 -25.03 -2.94
N GLU A 6 7.79 -25.37 -1.65
CA GLU A 6 6.89 -26.32 -0.99
C GLU A 6 5.43 -25.83 -0.96
N VAL A 7 5.21 -24.53 -0.74
CA VAL A 7 3.86 -23.94 -0.77
C VAL A 7 3.28 -23.98 -2.17
N ARG A 8 4.05 -23.61 -3.20
CA ARG A 8 3.60 -23.70 -4.59
C ARG A 8 3.23 -25.13 -4.98
N GLU A 9 4.05 -26.12 -4.61
CA GLU A 9 3.78 -27.52 -4.88
C GLU A 9 2.46 -27.98 -4.23
N LYS A 10 2.25 -27.66 -2.95
CA LYS A 10 1.05 -28.05 -2.21
C LYS A 10 -0.23 -27.33 -2.66
N THR A 11 -0.11 -26.15 -3.23
CA THR A 11 -1.26 -25.31 -3.58
C THR A 11 -1.55 -25.26 -5.08
N GLY A 12 -0.74 -25.92 -5.90
CA GLY A 12 -0.89 -25.86 -7.36
C GLY A 12 -0.45 -24.52 -7.96
N GLY A 13 0.50 -23.82 -7.30
CA GLY A 13 1.13 -22.62 -7.88
C GLY A 13 0.56 -21.29 -7.38
N ILE A 14 0.09 -21.20 -6.15
CA ILE A 14 -0.37 -19.91 -5.58
C ILE A 14 0.73 -18.85 -5.68
N PRO A 15 0.42 -17.60 -6.06
CA PRO A 15 1.40 -16.50 -6.06
C PRO A 15 1.97 -16.25 -4.67
N ILE A 16 3.29 -16.05 -4.61
CA ILE A 16 4.02 -15.78 -3.36
C ILE A 16 4.74 -14.46 -3.47
N GLY A 17 4.63 -13.63 -2.45
CA GLY A 17 5.31 -12.35 -2.40
C GLY A 17 5.89 -12.02 -1.04
N PHE A 18 6.68 -10.95 -1.01
CA PHE A 18 7.26 -10.39 0.19
C PHE A 18 6.71 -9.00 0.45
N LYS A 19 6.45 -8.72 1.73
CA LYS A 19 6.32 -7.34 2.20
C LYS A 19 7.65 -6.91 2.81
N ILE A 20 8.24 -5.87 2.23
CA ILE A 20 9.53 -5.32 2.63
C ILE A 20 9.39 -3.85 3.04
N ALA A 21 10.21 -3.44 3.99
CA ALA A 21 10.34 -2.04 4.38
C ALA A 21 11.23 -1.30 3.36
N ALA A 22 10.89 -0.04 3.05
CA ALA A 22 11.64 0.76 2.08
C ALA A 22 12.95 1.32 2.68
N SER A 23 13.85 0.45 3.16
CA SER A 23 15.14 0.82 3.74
C SER A 23 16.28 0.66 2.73
N HIS A 24 16.62 -0.56 2.37
CA HIS A 24 17.66 -0.90 1.39
C HIS A 24 17.00 -1.42 0.09
N ILE A 25 16.20 -0.56 -0.52
CA ILE A 25 15.18 -0.91 -1.52
C ILE A 25 15.73 -1.83 -2.62
N GLU A 26 16.82 -1.46 -3.26
CA GLU A 26 17.40 -2.20 -4.38
C GLU A 26 17.92 -3.58 -3.94
N ALA A 27 18.66 -3.65 -2.84
CA ALA A 27 19.20 -4.90 -2.31
C ALA A 27 18.11 -5.84 -1.80
N ASP A 28 17.07 -5.30 -1.16
CA ASP A 28 15.94 -6.09 -0.66
C ASP A 28 15.09 -6.63 -1.83
N ILE A 29 14.95 -5.87 -2.92
CA ILE A 29 14.31 -6.31 -4.16
C ILE A 29 15.14 -7.43 -4.80
N ASP A 30 16.46 -7.28 -4.94
CA ASP A 30 17.33 -8.31 -5.50
C ASP A 30 17.23 -9.62 -4.71
N PHE A 31 17.16 -9.53 -3.38
CA PHE A 31 16.93 -10.70 -2.53
C PHE A 31 15.57 -11.35 -2.81
N ALA A 32 14.50 -10.56 -2.91
CA ALA A 32 13.17 -11.07 -3.21
C ALA A 32 13.12 -11.77 -4.58
N LEU A 33 13.73 -11.17 -5.60
CA LEU A 33 13.85 -11.76 -6.94
C LEU A 33 14.64 -13.09 -6.92
N ALA A 34 15.73 -13.16 -6.15
CA ALA A 34 16.52 -14.40 -5.99
C ALA A 34 15.73 -15.53 -5.31
N VAL A 35 14.73 -15.22 -4.50
CA VAL A 35 13.78 -16.19 -3.93
C VAL A 35 12.77 -16.66 -4.96
N GLY A 36 12.46 -15.84 -5.96
CA GLY A 36 11.46 -16.10 -7.00
C GLY A 36 10.06 -15.70 -6.56
N VAL A 37 9.89 -14.45 -6.15
CA VAL A 37 8.57 -13.89 -5.79
C VAL A 37 7.76 -13.51 -7.03
N ASP A 38 6.44 -13.58 -6.90
CA ASP A 38 5.49 -13.15 -7.93
C ASP A 38 5.08 -11.68 -7.72
N TYR A 39 5.16 -11.19 -6.47
CA TYR A 39 4.86 -9.79 -6.14
C TYR A 39 5.69 -9.29 -4.95
N ILE A 40 5.87 -7.97 -4.89
CA ILE A 40 6.54 -7.27 -3.79
C ILE A 40 5.58 -6.21 -3.26
N ILE A 41 5.38 -6.19 -1.93
CA ILE A 41 4.69 -5.09 -1.23
C ILE A 41 5.75 -4.22 -0.58
N LEU A 42 5.99 -3.03 -1.14
CA LEU A 42 6.94 -2.06 -0.62
C LEU A 42 6.26 -1.12 0.38
N ASP A 43 6.73 -1.10 1.63
CA ASP A 43 6.17 -0.27 2.71
C ASP A 43 7.07 0.94 2.98
N GLY A 44 6.66 2.11 2.50
CA GLY A 44 7.39 3.35 2.66
C GLY A 44 7.19 4.02 4.02
N ARG A 45 8.01 5.03 4.34
CA ARG A 45 7.84 5.87 5.53
C ARG A 45 6.49 6.58 5.49
N GLY A 46 5.78 6.54 6.60
CA GLY A 46 4.36 6.93 6.71
C GLY A 46 3.43 5.72 6.86
N GLY A 47 3.94 4.53 6.55
CA GLY A 47 3.31 3.24 6.84
C GLY A 47 3.52 2.80 8.28
N GLY A 48 3.36 1.51 8.49
CA GLY A 48 3.44 0.86 9.79
C GLY A 48 2.09 0.78 10.50
N THR A 49 2.02 -0.09 11.50
CA THR A 49 0.79 -0.32 12.26
C THR A 49 0.46 0.88 13.16
N GLY A 50 -0.80 1.03 13.56
CA GLY A 50 -1.20 2.01 14.55
C GLY A 50 -0.51 1.82 15.92
N SER A 51 0.03 0.63 16.18
CA SER A 51 0.78 0.29 17.39
C SER A 51 2.28 0.60 17.28
N ALA A 52 2.79 0.93 16.10
CA ALA A 52 4.21 1.20 15.91
C ALA A 52 4.65 2.45 16.70
N PRO A 53 5.79 2.40 17.42
CA PRO A 53 6.36 3.57 18.07
C PRO A 53 6.56 4.72 17.09
N THR A 54 6.13 5.92 17.47
CA THR A 54 6.15 7.10 16.59
C THR A 54 7.55 7.43 16.06
N ILE A 55 8.57 7.26 16.91
CA ILE A 55 9.96 7.49 16.51
C ILE A 55 10.42 6.58 15.37
N LEU A 56 10.02 5.31 15.39
CA LEU A 56 10.36 4.37 14.32
C LEU A 56 9.58 4.69 13.05
N ARG A 57 8.26 4.83 13.16
CA ARG A 57 7.38 5.09 12.03
C ARG A 57 7.72 6.38 11.26
N ASN A 58 8.14 7.42 11.98
CA ASN A 58 8.39 8.73 11.37
C ASN A 58 9.84 8.90 10.87
N ASN A 59 10.76 8.02 11.26
CA ASN A 59 12.19 8.19 10.96
C ASN A 59 12.84 7.00 10.25
N ILE A 60 12.20 5.83 10.26
CA ILE A 60 12.70 4.67 9.53
C ILE A 60 12.08 4.64 8.13
N ASN A 61 12.79 4.11 7.16
CA ASN A 61 12.44 3.97 5.76
C ASN A 61 12.47 5.27 4.93
N VAL A 62 12.62 5.11 3.64
CA VAL A 62 12.45 6.15 2.63
C VAL A 62 10.96 6.50 2.53
N PRO A 63 10.58 7.78 2.33
CA PRO A 63 9.21 8.16 2.08
C PRO A 63 8.61 7.40 0.89
N THR A 64 7.32 7.08 0.95
CA THR A 64 6.64 6.15 0.03
C THR A 64 6.80 6.51 -1.46
N ILE A 65 6.63 7.78 -1.83
CA ILE A 65 6.71 8.20 -3.24
C ILE A 65 8.12 8.05 -3.82
N PRO A 66 9.20 8.59 -3.20
CA PRO A 66 10.55 8.34 -3.69
C PRO A 66 10.98 6.88 -3.58
N ALA A 67 10.46 6.14 -2.58
CA ALA A 67 10.72 4.70 -2.48
C ALA A 67 10.15 3.93 -3.68
N LEU A 68 8.91 4.25 -4.07
CA LEU A 68 8.26 3.66 -5.24
C LEU A 68 9.05 3.93 -6.53
N ALA A 69 9.42 5.20 -6.76
CA ALA A 69 10.17 5.58 -7.95
C ALA A 69 11.51 4.81 -8.05
N ARG A 70 12.23 4.65 -6.92
CA ARG A 70 13.46 3.85 -6.86
C ARG A 70 13.20 2.38 -7.15
N ALA A 71 12.17 1.80 -6.53
CA ALA A 71 11.83 0.39 -6.70
C ALA A 71 11.45 0.08 -8.15
N ARG A 72 10.59 0.89 -8.78
CA ARG A 72 10.20 0.70 -10.18
C ARG A 72 11.40 0.83 -11.12
N LYS A 73 12.20 1.87 -10.96
CA LYS A 73 13.43 2.06 -11.73
C LYS A 73 14.38 0.88 -11.60
N HIS A 74 14.50 0.28 -10.41
CA HIS A 74 15.35 -0.87 -10.21
C HIS A 74 14.81 -2.14 -10.88
N LEU A 75 13.51 -2.43 -10.71
CA LEU A 75 12.85 -3.57 -11.37
C LEU A 75 12.96 -3.49 -12.88
N ASP A 76 12.75 -2.30 -13.47
CA ASP A 76 12.91 -2.08 -14.92
C ASP A 76 14.35 -2.30 -15.37
N LYS A 77 15.32 -1.79 -14.58
CA LYS A 77 16.76 -1.96 -14.87
C LYS A 77 17.21 -3.42 -14.89
N VAL A 78 16.67 -4.24 -13.99
CA VAL A 78 17.03 -5.67 -13.92
C VAL A 78 16.13 -6.56 -14.81
N GLY A 79 15.17 -5.96 -15.51
CA GLY A 79 14.27 -6.67 -16.42
C GLY A 79 13.18 -7.50 -15.74
N ALA A 80 12.89 -7.24 -14.45
CA ALA A 80 11.86 -7.94 -13.68
C ALA A 80 10.47 -7.28 -13.86
N THR A 81 9.98 -7.21 -15.10
CA THR A 81 8.74 -6.50 -15.46
C THR A 81 7.47 -7.28 -15.16
N ASP A 82 7.57 -8.56 -14.93
CA ASP A 82 6.48 -9.50 -14.58
C ASP A 82 6.24 -9.61 -13.08
N VAL A 83 7.10 -9.01 -12.23
CA VAL A 83 6.88 -8.95 -10.79
C VAL A 83 5.96 -7.79 -10.44
N THR A 84 4.81 -8.10 -9.85
CA THR A 84 3.83 -7.08 -9.42
C THR A 84 4.38 -6.24 -8.27
N LEU A 85 4.46 -4.92 -8.46
CA LEU A 85 4.88 -3.97 -7.43
C LEU A 85 3.67 -3.32 -6.75
N ILE A 86 3.44 -3.68 -5.50
CA ILE A 86 2.38 -3.12 -4.66
C ILE A 86 3.01 -2.10 -3.72
N ILE A 87 2.50 -0.88 -3.71
CA ILE A 87 3.00 0.19 -2.82
C ILE A 87 2.06 0.40 -1.64
N THR A 88 2.63 0.65 -0.47
CA THR A 88 1.90 1.05 0.73
C THR A 88 2.73 2.03 1.57
N GLY A 89 2.09 2.69 2.53
CA GLY A 89 2.77 3.59 3.46
C GLY A 89 2.24 5.02 3.40
N GLY A 90 1.14 5.29 4.08
CA GLY A 90 0.63 6.65 4.28
C GLY A 90 -0.14 7.25 3.10
N LEU A 91 -0.44 6.48 2.07
CA LEU A 91 -1.34 6.90 0.98
C LEU A 91 -2.78 7.00 1.51
N ARG A 92 -3.49 8.10 1.25
CA ARG A 92 -4.76 8.37 1.93
C ARG A 92 -5.91 8.78 1.03
N VAL A 93 -5.63 9.46 -0.06
CA VAL A 93 -6.63 10.08 -0.95
C VAL A 93 -6.40 9.63 -2.40
N ALA A 94 -7.40 9.85 -3.25
CA ALA A 94 -7.39 9.40 -4.64
C ALA A 94 -6.20 9.94 -5.43
N GLU A 95 -5.75 11.17 -5.12
CA GLU A 95 -4.60 11.81 -5.74
C GLU A 95 -3.29 11.08 -5.42
N ASP A 96 -3.15 10.58 -4.18
CA ASP A 96 -2.00 9.76 -3.80
C ASP A 96 -2.01 8.44 -4.59
N PHE A 97 -3.20 7.85 -4.76
CA PHE A 97 -3.35 6.58 -5.49
C PHE A 97 -3.04 6.76 -6.98
N ALA A 98 -3.61 7.77 -7.63
CA ALA A 98 -3.31 8.07 -9.02
C ALA A 98 -1.82 8.33 -9.24
N LYS A 99 -1.21 9.17 -8.40
CA LYS A 99 0.22 9.48 -8.45
C LYS A 99 1.09 8.23 -8.27
N ALA A 100 0.73 7.35 -7.36
CA ALA A 100 1.47 6.10 -7.15
C ALA A 100 1.40 5.19 -8.39
N MET A 101 0.24 5.07 -9.03
CA MET A 101 0.13 4.31 -10.28
C MET A 101 0.91 4.95 -11.42
N MET A 102 0.89 6.28 -11.57
CA MET A 102 1.69 7.00 -12.55
C MET A 102 3.21 6.77 -12.37
N LEU A 103 3.64 6.57 -11.13
CA LEU A 103 5.03 6.24 -10.80
C LEU A 103 5.38 4.74 -10.92
N GLY A 104 4.47 3.94 -11.46
CA GLY A 104 4.71 2.54 -11.80
C GLY A 104 4.36 1.53 -10.70
N ALA A 105 3.47 1.88 -9.77
CA ALA A 105 2.83 0.87 -8.93
C ALA A 105 1.77 0.11 -9.73
N ASP A 106 1.77 -1.21 -9.64
CA ASP A 106 0.73 -2.05 -10.24
C ASP A 106 -0.52 -2.12 -9.34
N ALA A 107 -0.33 -1.97 -8.04
CA ALA A 107 -1.41 -1.92 -7.06
C ALA A 107 -1.06 -1.07 -5.83
N ILE A 108 -2.06 -0.68 -5.06
CA ILE A 108 -1.92 0.14 -3.87
C ILE A 108 -2.60 -0.56 -2.70
N ALA A 109 -1.86 -0.73 -1.60
CA ALA A 109 -2.43 -1.23 -0.36
C ALA A 109 -2.64 -0.06 0.63
N VAL A 110 -3.84 0.04 1.16
CA VAL A 110 -4.23 1.07 2.13
C VAL A 110 -4.66 0.45 3.45
N ALA A 111 -4.34 1.10 4.55
CA ALA A 111 -4.73 0.68 5.87
C ALA A 111 -5.38 1.82 6.67
N ASN A 112 -4.61 2.86 7.01
CA ASN A 112 -5.10 3.94 7.87
C ASN A 112 -6.25 4.74 7.24
N SER A 113 -6.27 4.96 5.94
CA SER A 113 -7.39 5.62 5.25
C SER A 113 -8.67 4.78 5.31
N ALA A 114 -8.56 3.47 5.09
CA ALA A 114 -9.67 2.54 5.26
C ALA A 114 -10.18 2.48 6.71
N LEU A 115 -9.26 2.47 7.70
CA LEU A 115 -9.63 2.54 9.12
C LEU A 115 -10.35 3.87 9.45
N GLN A 116 -9.89 5.00 8.91
CA GLN A 116 -10.55 6.29 9.08
C GLN A 116 -11.93 6.31 8.45
N ALA A 117 -12.08 5.71 7.28
CA ALA A 117 -13.38 5.59 6.61
C ALA A 117 -14.41 4.85 7.48
N ILE A 118 -14.00 3.85 8.25
CA ILE A 118 -14.88 3.10 9.15
C ILE A 118 -14.96 3.67 10.57
N GLY A 119 -14.46 4.90 10.78
CA GLY A 119 -14.63 5.65 12.05
C GLY A 119 -13.44 5.68 12.98
N CYS A 120 -12.22 5.33 12.53
CA CYS A 120 -11.02 5.48 13.36
C CYS A 120 -10.73 6.96 13.65
N LEU A 121 -10.63 7.32 14.92
CA LEU A 121 -10.38 8.70 15.37
C LEU A 121 -8.90 9.09 15.41
N GLY A 122 -7.99 8.20 15.04
CA GLY A 122 -6.55 8.49 15.04
C GLY A 122 -5.92 8.67 16.43
N MET A 123 -6.56 8.23 17.49
CA MET A 123 -6.13 8.47 18.87
C MET A 123 -4.88 7.70 19.31
N ARG A 124 -4.34 6.85 18.45
CA ARG A 124 -3.15 6.04 18.71
C ARG A 124 -3.18 5.18 19.97
N ALA A 125 -4.37 4.72 20.36
CA ALA A 125 -4.60 3.79 21.45
C ALA A 125 -4.50 2.31 21.03
N CYS A 126 -4.00 2.03 19.81
CA CYS A 126 -4.01 0.67 19.22
C CYS A 126 -3.19 -0.35 20.00
N SER A 127 -2.08 0.08 20.66
CA SER A 127 -1.24 -0.80 21.47
C SER A 127 -1.77 -1.06 22.88
N SER A 128 -2.74 -0.27 23.32
CA SER A 128 -3.22 -0.31 24.72
C SER A 128 -4.39 -1.26 24.95
N ASN A 129 -4.94 -1.86 23.90
CA ASN A 129 -6.20 -2.62 23.95
C ASN A 129 -7.42 -1.79 24.40
N ASN A 130 -7.32 -0.44 24.36
CA ASN A 130 -8.37 0.49 24.77
C ASN A 130 -8.86 1.37 23.60
N CYS A 131 -8.93 0.81 22.40
CA CYS A 131 -9.44 1.55 21.26
C CYS A 131 -10.89 2.00 21.50
N PRO A 132 -11.17 3.32 21.56
CA PRO A 132 -12.48 3.82 21.96
C PRO A 132 -13.58 3.52 20.94
N VAL A 133 -13.21 3.28 19.67
CA VAL A 133 -14.14 2.96 18.57
C VAL A 133 -14.24 1.45 18.30
N GLY A 134 -13.56 0.61 19.07
CA GLY A 134 -13.70 -0.84 18.96
C GLY A 134 -12.85 -1.53 17.90
N ILE A 135 -12.11 -0.79 17.06
CA ILE A 135 -11.36 -1.35 15.92
C ILE A 135 -10.13 -2.16 16.36
N ALA A 136 -9.31 -1.60 17.27
CA ALA A 136 -8.04 -2.21 17.69
C ALA A 136 -8.12 -2.58 19.19
N THR A 137 -9.00 -3.51 19.53
CA THR A 137 -9.18 -4.00 20.89
C THR A 137 -9.75 -5.41 20.91
N GLN A 138 -9.43 -6.16 21.95
CA GLN A 138 -10.02 -7.47 22.24
C GLN A 138 -11.11 -7.38 23.35
N LYS A 139 -11.32 -6.19 23.94
CA LYS A 139 -12.35 -6.00 24.95
C LYS A 139 -13.74 -5.99 24.32
N GLU A 140 -14.59 -6.93 24.70
CA GLU A 140 -15.92 -7.11 24.12
C GLU A 140 -16.78 -5.84 24.23
N SER A 141 -16.77 -5.17 25.38
CA SER A 141 -17.50 -3.92 25.60
C SER A 141 -17.10 -2.77 24.69
N LEU A 142 -15.87 -2.81 24.14
CA LEU A 142 -15.40 -1.82 23.16
C LEU A 142 -15.66 -2.31 21.72
N ARG A 143 -15.48 -3.61 21.43
CA ARG A 143 -15.73 -4.18 20.12
C ARG A 143 -17.18 -3.99 19.65
N GLN A 144 -18.14 -4.09 20.56
CA GLN A 144 -19.57 -3.88 20.29
C GLN A 144 -19.90 -2.45 19.80
N ARG A 145 -18.97 -1.51 19.86
CA ARG A 145 -19.16 -0.15 19.33
C ARG A 145 -19.10 -0.08 17.81
N ILE A 146 -18.52 -1.09 17.16
CA ILE A 146 -18.50 -1.17 15.69
C ILE A 146 -19.86 -1.68 15.21
N ILE A 147 -20.55 -0.84 14.44
CA ILE A 147 -21.76 -1.25 13.71
C ILE A 147 -21.29 -1.74 12.35
N ILE A 148 -21.25 -3.06 12.15
CA ILE A 148 -20.62 -3.72 11.00
C ILE A 148 -21.21 -3.22 9.68
N ASP A 149 -22.54 -3.21 9.53
CA ASP A 149 -23.20 -2.81 8.28
C ASP A 149 -22.93 -1.34 7.93
N GLN A 150 -22.92 -0.47 8.94
CA GLN A 150 -22.58 0.95 8.75
C GLN A 150 -21.12 1.10 8.30
N SER A 151 -20.20 0.43 8.98
CA SER A 151 -18.76 0.47 8.68
C SER A 151 -18.48 -0.08 7.28
N ALA A 152 -19.13 -1.17 6.90
CA ALA A 152 -19.02 -1.74 5.55
C ALA A 152 -19.50 -0.75 4.49
N LYS A 153 -20.66 -0.09 4.71
CA LYS A 153 -21.17 0.94 3.79
C LYS A 153 -20.22 2.13 3.68
N GLN A 154 -19.66 2.60 4.80
CA GLN A 154 -18.69 3.70 4.81
C GLN A 154 -17.43 3.35 4.02
N LEU A 155 -16.90 2.13 4.21
CA LEU A 155 -15.73 1.65 3.48
C LEU A 155 -16.00 1.53 1.98
N ASN A 156 -17.17 0.99 1.61
CA ASN A 156 -17.61 0.90 0.21
C ASN A 156 -17.70 2.28 -0.43
N ASN A 157 -18.26 3.26 0.27
CA ASN A 157 -18.37 4.64 -0.22
C ASN A 157 -16.97 5.27 -0.41
N PHE A 158 -16.05 5.05 0.52
CA PHE A 158 -14.67 5.53 0.42
C PHE A 158 -13.97 4.97 -0.82
N PHE A 159 -14.01 3.67 -1.04
CA PHE A 159 -13.36 3.06 -2.20
C PHE A 159 -14.07 3.43 -3.50
N GLY A 160 -15.39 3.49 -3.52
CA GLY A 160 -16.17 3.94 -4.68
C GLY A 160 -15.78 5.34 -5.11
N ALA A 161 -15.84 6.30 -4.19
CA ALA A 161 -15.47 7.69 -4.46
C ALA A 161 -14.00 7.82 -4.88
N SER A 162 -13.07 7.14 -4.21
CA SER A 162 -11.65 7.15 -4.58
C SER A 162 -11.42 6.61 -6.00
N THR A 163 -12.06 5.50 -6.34
CA THR A 163 -11.97 4.91 -7.68
C THR A 163 -12.55 5.82 -8.75
N ASP A 164 -13.70 6.46 -8.48
CA ASP A 164 -14.32 7.37 -9.45
C ASP A 164 -13.46 8.62 -9.68
N LEU A 165 -12.85 9.17 -8.64
CA LEU A 165 -11.90 10.28 -8.77
C LEU A 165 -10.64 9.86 -9.57
N MET A 166 -10.09 8.67 -9.34
CA MET A 166 -8.99 8.16 -10.17
C MET A 166 -9.37 8.02 -11.64
N LYS A 167 -10.59 7.56 -11.94
CA LYS A 167 -11.11 7.51 -13.32
C LYS A 167 -11.24 8.91 -13.93
N VAL A 168 -11.61 9.95 -13.14
CA VAL A 168 -11.61 11.33 -13.60
C VAL A 168 -10.21 11.76 -14.01
N VAL A 169 -9.20 11.50 -13.17
CA VAL A 169 -7.80 11.81 -13.49
C VAL A 169 -7.34 11.06 -14.74
N ALA A 170 -7.64 9.77 -14.87
CA ALA A 170 -7.28 8.97 -16.04
C ALA A 170 -7.86 9.57 -17.34
N ARG A 171 -9.14 9.94 -17.34
CA ARG A 171 -9.79 10.60 -18.49
C ARG A 171 -9.15 11.95 -18.82
N SER A 172 -8.74 12.71 -17.80
CA SER A 172 -8.05 14.00 -18.00
C SER A 172 -6.68 13.82 -18.65
N CYS A 173 -6.01 12.68 -18.41
CA CYS A 173 -4.77 12.29 -19.08
C CYS A 173 -4.99 11.61 -20.44
N GLY A 174 -6.23 11.49 -20.91
CA GLY A 174 -6.58 10.85 -22.19
C GLY A 174 -6.65 9.33 -22.13
N HIS A 175 -6.73 8.74 -20.93
CA HIS A 175 -6.81 7.29 -20.72
C HIS A 175 -8.25 6.81 -20.50
N ASP A 176 -8.57 5.63 -21.01
CA ASP A 176 -9.86 4.95 -20.81
C ASP A 176 -9.85 4.03 -19.57
N HIS A 177 -8.66 3.77 -18.99
CA HIS A 177 -8.50 2.92 -17.81
C HIS A 177 -7.33 3.38 -16.94
N VAL A 178 -7.45 3.22 -15.62
CA VAL A 178 -6.42 3.63 -14.65
C VAL A 178 -5.12 2.84 -14.77
N SER A 179 -5.15 1.61 -15.33
CA SER A 179 -3.93 0.83 -15.60
C SER A 179 -3.04 1.42 -16.71
N LYS A 180 -3.53 2.43 -17.42
CA LYS A 180 -2.76 3.13 -18.46
C LYS A 180 -1.98 4.33 -17.93
N PHE A 181 -2.12 4.64 -16.65
CA PHE A 181 -1.29 5.65 -16.02
C PHE A 181 0.19 5.34 -16.21
N ASN A 182 0.95 6.38 -16.51
CA ASN A 182 2.38 6.27 -16.73
C ASN A 182 3.09 7.57 -16.31
N PHE A 183 4.42 7.55 -16.30
CA PHE A 183 5.22 8.67 -15.82
C PHE A 183 5.00 9.98 -16.59
N ASN A 184 4.60 9.93 -17.85
CA ASN A 184 4.32 11.13 -18.65
C ASN A 184 3.05 11.88 -18.22
N ASP A 185 2.19 11.25 -17.40
CA ASP A 185 1.00 11.88 -16.83
C ASP A 185 1.34 12.78 -15.63
N LEU A 186 2.59 12.74 -15.15
CA LEU A 186 3.05 13.56 -14.03
C LEU A 186 3.70 14.84 -14.50
N SER A 187 3.46 15.91 -13.73
CA SER A 187 4.20 17.17 -13.86
C SER A 187 4.97 17.46 -12.58
N THR A 188 6.16 17.99 -12.69
CA THR A 188 7.01 18.39 -11.57
C THR A 188 7.39 19.86 -11.70
N LEU A 189 7.58 20.52 -10.57
CA LEU A 189 8.05 21.92 -10.53
C LEU A 189 9.56 22.01 -10.76
N ASN A 190 10.31 20.96 -10.43
CA ASN A 190 11.77 20.89 -10.58
C ASN A 190 12.11 19.73 -11.52
N TYR A 191 13.02 19.98 -12.44
CA TYR A 191 13.52 19.00 -13.41
C TYR A 191 14.78 18.25 -12.95
N ASP A 192 15.26 18.51 -11.72
CA ASP A 192 16.49 17.94 -11.15
C ASP A 192 16.24 16.65 -10.38
#